data_20a15df72232adc8aea44329c02ce747
#
_entry.id   20a15df72232adc8aea44329c02ce747
#
_cell.length_a   1.000
_cell.length_b   1.000
_cell.length_c   1.000
_cell.angle_alpha   90.00
_cell.angle_beta   90.00
_cell.angle_gamma   90.00
#
_symmetry.space_group_name_H-M   'P 1'
#
loop_
_entity.id
_entity.type
_entity.pdbx_description
1 polymer ?
#
loop_
_entity_poly.entity_id
_entity_poly.type
_entity_poly.pdbx_seq_one_letter_code
_entity_poly.pdbx_strand_id
1 'polypeptide(L)'
;YEETEYLDNGEIRLLPDNERDIGGAIHPIGSDHNNSEILVRAGCIIGSREIAIAATCGYSKLKISNNPSVAVVTTGDELVSVSKTPKSYQNRRSNDLSMVAALNSWGYPVKERAHLNDERVSLKASLVELIESNDVLLVSGGISKGKKDFIPGVLDEIGLVCRFHGVA
;
A
#
# COMPACT_ATOMS: atom_id res chain seq x y z
N TYR A 1 -18.36 39.65 0.85
CA TYR A 1 -17.72 40.86 0.25
C TYR A 1 -18.34 41.17 -1.10
N GLU A 2 -18.80 40.19 -1.85
CA GLU A 2 -19.33 40.35 -3.22
C GLU A 2 -20.63 41.15 -3.26
N GLU A 3 -21.33 41.23 -2.13
CA GLU A 3 -22.60 41.96 -1.97
C GLU A 3 -22.43 43.29 -1.23
N THR A 4 -21.21 43.78 -1.11
CA THR A 4 -20.90 45.01 -0.38
C THR A 4 -20.07 45.97 -1.23
N GLU A 5 -20.34 47.28 -1.07
CA GLU A 5 -19.57 48.37 -1.66
C GLU A 5 -18.93 49.18 -0.54
N TYR A 6 -17.63 49.43 -0.63
CA TYR A 6 -16.92 50.35 0.26
C TYR A 6 -17.02 51.75 -0.29
N LEU A 7 -17.50 52.67 0.55
CA LEU A 7 -17.62 54.08 0.20
C LEU A 7 -16.37 54.85 0.65
N ASP A 8 -16.08 55.96 -0.03
CA ASP A 8 -14.91 56.83 0.24
C ASP A 8 -14.88 57.41 1.67
N ASN A 9 -16.02 57.46 2.33
CA ASN A 9 -16.15 57.91 3.71
C ASN A 9 -15.89 56.82 4.76
N GLY A 10 -15.50 55.62 4.35
CA GLY A 10 -15.26 54.46 5.22
C GLY A 10 -16.49 53.65 5.61
N GLU A 11 -17.66 54.01 5.10
CA GLU A 11 -18.88 53.23 5.27
C GLU A 11 -18.96 52.07 4.29
N ILE A 12 -19.69 51.01 4.65
CA ILE A 12 -19.96 49.87 3.82
C ILE A 12 -21.44 49.89 3.44
N ARG A 13 -21.71 49.92 2.15
CA ARG A 13 -23.08 49.82 1.64
C ARG A 13 -23.32 48.36 1.24
N LEU A 14 -24.47 47.82 1.66
CA LEU A 14 -24.96 46.56 1.11
C LEU A 14 -25.56 46.82 -0.28
N LEU A 15 -25.14 46.03 -1.26
CA LEU A 15 -25.73 46.10 -2.60
C LEU A 15 -27.21 45.68 -2.52
N PRO A 16 -28.09 46.29 -3.31
CA PRO A 16 -29.49 45.89 -3.32
C PRO A 16 -29.58 44.44 -3.83
N ASP A 17 -30.05 43.59 -2.97
CA ASP A 17 -30.40 42.22 -3.29
C ASP A 17 -31.86 41.99 -2.86
N ASN A 18 -32.61 41.35 -3.73
CA ASN A 18 -34.04 41.22 -3.56
C ASN A 18 -34.48 40.04 -2.69
N GLU A 19 -33.56 39.07 -2.40
CA GLU A 19 -33.90 37.88 -1.63
C GLU A 19 -32.72 37.43 -0.78
N ARG A 20 -32.47 38.11 0.34
CA ARG A 20 -31.50 37.68 1.35
C ARG A 20 -32.17 36.81 2.38
N ASP A 21 -31.75 35.55 2.43
CA ASP A 21 -32.17 34.68 3.52
C ASP A 21 -31.54 35.09 4.84
N ILE A 22 -32.37 35.18 5.88
CA ILE A 22 -31.89 35.45 7.23
C ILE A 22 -30.93 34.33 7.65
N GLY A 23 -29.68 34.69 7.90
CA GLY A 23 -28.64 33.71 8.27
C GLY A 23 -27.96 32.99 7.09
N GLY A 24 -28.24 33.39 5.84
CA GLY A 24 -27.70 32.74 4.64
C GLY A 24 -26.17 32.72 4.55
N ALA A 25 -25.46 33.66 5.17
CA ALA A 25 -24.00 33.71 5.25
C ALA A 25 -23.43 33.24 6.60
N ILE A 26 -24.25 32.62 7.44
CA ILE A 26 -23.86 32.13 8.76
C ILE A 26 -23.85 30.62 8.75
N HIS A 27 -22.69 30.01 9.03
CA HIS A 27 -22.58 28.58 9.25
C HIS A 27 -23.13 28.19 10.63
N PRO A 28 -24.28 27.51 10.72
CA PRO A 28 -24.80 27.02 11.99
C PRO A 28 -23.84 25.96 12.59
N ILE A 29 -23.82 25.83 13.91
CA ILE A 29 -23.11 24.77 14.58
C ILE A 29 -23.66 23.43 14.08
N GLY A 30 -22.76 22.54 13.60
CA GLY A 30 -23.13 21.21 13.11
C GLY A 30 -23.54 21.15 11.64
N SER A 31 -23.40 22.27 10.87
CA SER A 31 -23.69 22.26 9.43
C SER A 31 -22.82 21.27 8.64
N ASP A 32 -21.56 21.08 9.03
CA ASP A 32 -20.65 20.16 8.37
C ASP A 32 -20.77 18.75 8.95
N HIS A 33 -20.77 18.61 10.26
CA HIS A 33 -20.94 17.35 10.99
C HIS A 33 -21.28 17.60 12.46
N ASN A 34 -21.86 16.57 13.10
CA ASN A 34 -22.23 16.63 14.50
C ASN A 34 -21.19 15.98 15.40
N ASN A 35 -21.22 16.33 16.69
CA ASN A 35 -20.38 15.67 17.68
C ASN A 35 -20.65 14.17 17.74
N SER A 36 -19.59 13.36 17.84
CA SER A 36 -19.62 11.90 17.85
C SER A 36 -20.00 11.22 16.52
N GLU A 37 -20.14 11.97 15.45
CA GLU A 37 -20.30 11.41 14.12
C GLU A 37 -19.00 10.75 13.64
N ILE A 38 -19.09 9.57 13.00
CA ILE A 38 -17.92 8.88 12.45
C ILE A 38 -17.62 9.44 11.06
N LEU A 39 -16.60 10.27 10.96
CA LEU A 39 -16.18 10.90 9.70
C LEU A 39 -15.19 10.03 8.90
N VAL A 40 -14.37 9.26 9.59
CA VAL A 40 -13.38 8.35 8.99
C VAL A 40 -13.46 7.00 9.69
N ARG A 41 -13.60 5.93 8.93
CA ARG A 41 -13.70 4.56 9.47
C ARG A 41 -12.33 3.89 9.53
N ALA A 42 -12.16 3.00 10.50
CA ALA A 42 -11.00 2.11 10.54
C ALA A 42 -10.92 1.26 9.25
N GLY A 43 -9.69 1.03 8.77
CA GLY A 43 -9.44 0.28 7.53
C GLY A 43 -9.41 1.13 6.26
N CYS A 44 -9.70 2.44 6.33
CA CYS A 44 -9.50 3.33 5.18
C CYS A 44 -8.02 3.70 5.00
N ILE A 45 -7.65 3.98 3.76
CA ILE A 45 -6.33 4.56 3.44
C ILE A 45 -6.37 6.03 3.81
N ILE A 46 -5.40 6.48 4.60
CA ILE A 46 -5.25 7.88 4.99
C ILE A 46 -4.64 8.67 3.83
N GLY A 47 -5.48 9.44 3.17
CA GLY A 47 -5.09 10.37 2.11
C GLY A 47 -5.24 11.84 2.56
N SER A 48 -5.17 12.75 1.60
CA SER A 48 -5.28 14.19 1.86
C SER A 48 -6.62 14.59 2.49
N ARG A 49 -7.71 13.93 2.07
CA ARG A 49 -9.05 14.16 2.60
C ARG A 49 -9.16 13.78 4.08
N GLU A 50 -8.68 12.60 4.45
CA GLU A 50 -8.70 12.10 5.83
C GLU A 50 -7.81 12.95 6.74
N ILE A 51 -6.69 13.43 6.24
CA ILE A 51 -5.81 14.37 6.95
C ILE A 51 -6.53 15.71 7.19
N ALA A 52 -7.22 16.26 6.19
CA ALA A 52 -7.97 17.50 6.33
C ALA A 52 -9.08 17.37 7.38
N ILE A 53 -9.87 16.29 7.32
CA ILE A 53 -10.91 15.99 8.31
C ILE A 53 -10.32 15.89 9.72
N ALA A 54 -9.23 15.14 9.88
CA ALA A 54 -8.56 14.98 11.16
C ALA A 54 -8.07 16.33 11.72
N ALA A 55 -7.47 17.17 10.88
CA ALA A 55 -6.99 18.48 11.26
C ALA A 55 -8.15 19.42 11.69
N THR A 56 -9.26 19.43 10.93
CA THR A 56 -10.46 20.17 11.28
C THR A 56 -11.03 19.76 12.64
N CYS A 57 -10.96 18.44 12.96
CA CYS A 57 -11.38 17.91 14.25
C CYS A 57 -10.33 18.09 15.37
N GLY A 58 -9.19 18.73 15.12
CA GLY A 58 -8.15 18.99 16.12
C GLY A 58 -7.20 17.83 16.40
N TYR A 59 -7.19 16.79 15.57
CA TYR A 59 -6.26 15.66 15.72
C TYR A 59 -4.89 15.99 15.10
N SER A 60 -3.88 16.18 15.93
CA SER A 60 -2.48 16.37 15.50
C SER A 60 -1.75 15.05 15.23
N LYS A 61 -2.31 13.92 15.65
CA LYS A 61 -1.77 12.57 15.47
C LYS A 61 -2.89 11.58 15.19
N LEU A 62 -2.67 10.67 14.26
CA LEU A 62 -3.57 9.57 13.96
C LEU A 62 -2.90 8.23 14.28
N LYS A 63 -3.70 7.27 14.76
CA LYS A 63 -3.26 5.89 14.96
C LYS A 63 -3.47 5.16 13.64
N ILE A 64 -2.38 4.73 13.02
CA ILE A 64 -2.42 4.01 11.74
C ILE A 64 -1.78 2.63 11.90
N SER A 65 -2.13 1.69 11.02
CA SER A 65 -1.42 0.42 10.89
C SER A 65 -0.07 0.65 10.21
N ASN A 66 0.94 -0.11 10.62
CA ASN A 66 2.20 -0.16 9.89
C ASN A 66 1.99 -0.87 8.55
N ASN A 67 2.80 -0.52 7.55
CA ASN A 67 2.88 -1.32 6.34
C ASN A 67 3.44 -2.71 6.67
N PRO A 68 2.95 -3.77 6.03
CA PRO A 68 3.53 -5.09 6.19
C PRO A 68 4.98 -5.09 5.69
N SER A 69 5.83 -5.84 6.36
CA SER A 69 7.16 -6.16 5.86
C SER A 69 7.05 -7.16 4.71
N VAL A 70 7.58 -6.82 3.54
CA VAL A 70 7.47 -7.64 2.32
C VAL A 70 8.83 -8.12 1.88
N ALA A 71 8.96 -9.44 1.63
CA ALA A 71 10.09 -10.02 0.93
C ALA A 71 9.68 -10.50 -0.46
N VAL A 72 10.58 -10.34 -1.43
CA VAL A 72 10.44 -10.84 -2.80
C VAL A 72 11.52 -11.86 -3.07
N VAL A 73 11.10 -13.06 -3.45
CA VAL A 73 11.99 -14.21 -3.69
C VAL A 73 11.83 -14.71 -5.11
N THR A 74 12.94 -15.01 -5.75
CA THR A 74 12.98 -15.78 -7.01
C THR A 74 13.74 -17.06 -6.81
N THR A 75 13.30 -18.14 -7.46
CA THR A 75 14.02 -19.42 -7.50
C THR A 75 14.31 -19.85 -8.93
N GLY A 76 15.34 -20.63 -9.11
CA GLY A 76 15.75 -21.20 -10.39
C GLY A 76 17.25 -21.12 -10.62
N ASP A 77 17.91 -22.27 -10.80
CA ASP A 77 19.35 -22.35 -11.11
C ASP A 77 19.70 -21.72 -12.47
N GLU A 78 18.70 -21.59 -13.36
CA GLU A 78 18.84 -20.95 -14.67
C GLU A 78 18.86 -19.41 -14.58
N LEU A 79 18.47 -18.83 -13.44
CA LEU A 79 18.35 -17.39 -13.29
C LEU A 79 19.67 -16.76 -12.84
N VAL A 80 20.14 -15.77 -13.56
CA VAL A 80 21.35 -15.02 -13.22
C VAL A 80 21.07 -13.54 -12.99
N SER A 81 21.97 -12.87 -12.27
CA SER A 81 21.88 -11.43 -12.06
C SER A 81 21.86 -10.67 -13.40
N VAL A 82 21.16 -9.53 -13.43
CA VAL A 82 21.05 -8.65 -14.60
C VAL A 82 22.43 -8.25 -15.18
N SER A 83 23.42 -8.08 -14.30
CA SER A 83 24.79 -7.70 -14.69
C SER A 83 25.61 -8.82 -15.32
N LYS A 84 25.17 -10.08 -15.19
CA LYS A 84 25.88 -11.23 -15.74
C LYS A 84 25.46 -11.50 -17.19
N THR A 85 26.40 -11.96 -18.01
CA THR A 85 26.09 -12.54 -19.32
C THR A 85 25.56 -13.95 -19.14
N PRO A 86 24.30 -14.26 -19.54
CA PRO A 86 23.73 -15.58 -19.37
C PRO A 86 24.36 -16.58 -20.35
N LYS A 87 24.50 -17.82 -19.93
CA LYS A 87 24.79 -18.97 -20.80
C LYS A 87 23.55 -19.30 -21.63
N SER A 88 23.67 -20.19 -22.61
CA SER A 88 22.57 -20.55 -23.52
C SER A 88 21.30 -21.08 -22.84
N TYR A 89 21.42 -21.61 -21.63
CA TYR A 89 20.29 -22.14 -20.83
C TYR A 89 19.87 -21.21 -19.68
N GLN A 90 20.49 -20.06 -19.57
CA GLN A 90 20.25 -19.11 -18.47
C GLN A 90 19.48 -17.89 -18.93
N ASN A 91 18.68 -17.35 -18.04
CA ASN A 91 17.94 -16.11 -18.21
C ASN A 91 18.33 -15.08 -17.13
N ARG A 92 18.24 -13.80 -17.46
CA ARG A 92 18.39 -12.75 -16.46
C ARG A 92 17.14 -12.65 -15.58
N ARG A 93 17.36 -12.50 -14.29
CA ARG A 93 16.26 -12.24 -13.35
C ARG A 93 15.62 -10.88 -13.65
N SER A 94 14.34 -10.87 -13.95
CA SER A 94 13.57 -9.63 -14.19
C SER A 94 12.35 -9.53 -13.25
N ASN A 95 11.77 -10.68 -12.86
CA ASN A 95 10.54 -10.73 -12.09
C ASN A 95 10.68 -10.07 -10.71
N ASP A 96 11.79 -10.34 -10.00
CA ASP A 96 12.06 -9.71 -8.71
C ASP A 96 12.15 -8.19 -8.81
N LEU A 97 12.80 -7.68 -9.85
CA LEU A 97 12.92 -6.23 -10.07
C LEU A 97 11.57 -5.60 -10.40
N SER A 98 10.77 -6.27 -11.25
CA SER A 98 9.44 -5.81 -11.62
C SER A 98 8.50 -5.78 -10.40
N MET A 99 8.49 -6.86 -9.60
CA MET A 99 7.68 -6.92 -8.37
C MET A 99 8.08 -5.86 -7.37
N VAL A 100 9.39 -5.65 -7.15
CA VAL A 100 9.88 -4.59 -6.26
C VAL A 100 9.44 -3.21 -6.74
N ALA A 101 9.55 -2.93 -8.04
CA ALA A 101 9.12 -1.65 -8.61
C ALA A 101 7.62 -1.42 -8.45
N ALA A 102 6.79 -2.45 -8.71
CA ALA A 102 5.34 -2.39 -8.53
C ALA A 102 4.95 -2.15 -7.07
N LEU A 103 5.51 -2.93 -6.14
CA LEU A 103 5.23 -2.79 -4.71
C LEU A 103 5.59 -1.40 -4.19
N ASN A 104 6.77 -0.90 -4.55
CA ASN A 104 7.19 0.45 -4.17
C ASN A 104 6.25 1.53 -4.73
N SER A 105 5.77 1.38 -5.97
CA SER A 105 4.82 2.33 -6.57
C SER A 105 3.45 2.33 -5.87
N TRP A 106 3.08 1.22 -5.24
CA TRP A 106 1.85 1.08 -4.45
C TRP A 106 2.02 1.46 -2.97
N GLY A 107 3.21 1.93 -2.57
CA GLY A 107 3.49 2.33 -1.20
C GLY A 107 3.85 1.19 -0.25
N TYR A 108 4.19 0.02 -0.77
CA TYR A 108 4.68 -1.13 0.00
C TYR A 108 6.18 -1.34 -0.23
N PRO A 109 7.05 -0.69 0.52
CA PRO A 109 8.49 -0.84 0.35
C PRO A 109 8.91 -2.28 0.63
N VAL A 110 9.67 -2.86 -0.30
CA VAL A 110 10.19 -4.21 -0.15
C VAL A 110 11.37 -4.18 0.83
N LYS A 111 11.24 -4.92 1.92
CA LYS A 111 12.25 -5.03 2.97
C LYS A 111 13.44 -5.89 2.51
N GLU A 112 13.14 -6.97 1.80
CA GLU A 112 14.15 -7.94 1.42
C GLU A 112 13.91 -8.52 0.03
N ARG A 113 14.99 -8.76 -0.71
CA ARG A 113 14.97 -9.41 -2.02
C ARG A 113 16.01 -10.52 -2.06
N ALA A 114 15.56 -11.75 -2.27
CA ALA A 114 16.41 -12.94 -2.31
C ALA A 114 16.31 -13.71 -3.63
N HIS A 115 17.36 -14.41 -3.96
CA HIS A 115 17.35 -15.45 -4.99
C HIS A 115 17.86 -16.75 -4.39
N LEU A 116 17.06 -17.80 -4.51
CA LEU A 116 17.33 -19.10 -3.94
C LEU A 116 17.59 -20.12 -5.05
N ASN A 117 18.55 -20.99 -4.82
CA ASN A 117 18.83 -22.10 -5.74
C ASN A 117 17.82 -23.23 -5.54
N ASP A 118 17.67 -24.09 -6.56
CA ASP A 118 16.76 -25.24 -6.53
C ASP A 118 17.38 -26.42 -5.77
N GLU A 119 17.84 -26.16 -4.53
CA GLU A 119 18.35 -27.16 -3.62
C GLU A 119 17.45 -27.21 -2.38
N ARG A 120 16.80 -28.33 -2.13
CA ARG A 120 15.68 -28.45 -1.18
C ARG A 120 16.04 -28.07 0.26
N VAL A 121 17.21 -28.40 0.74
CA VAL A 121 17.61 -28.19 2.15
C VAL A 121 17.88 -26.71 2.40
N SER A 122 18.70 -26.08 1.57
CA SER A 122 18.99 -24.65 1.66
C SER A 122 17.76 -23.79 1.37
N LEU A 123 16.94 -24.22 0.40
CA LEU A 123 15.67 -23.56 0.08
C LEU A 123 14.73 -23.53 1.29
N LYS A 124 14.58 -24.70 1.98
CA LYS A 124 13.76 -24.78 3.19
C LYS A 124 14.27 -23.86 4.29
N ALA A 125 15.56 -23.89 4.57
CA ALA A 125 16.16 -23.04 5.60
C ALA A 125 15.94 -21.53 5.31
N SER A 126 16.22 -21.11 4.07
CA SER A 126 16.02 -19.72 3.66
C SER A 126 14.55 -19.28 3.68
N LEU A 127 13.62 -20.15 3.28
CA LEU A 127 12.18 -19.84 3.34
C LEU A 127 11.68 -19.68 4.78
N VAL A 128 12.14 -20.53 5.71
CA VAL A 128 11.79 -20.39 7.14
C VAL A 128 12.26 -19.04 7.66
N GLU A 129 13.52 -18.66 7.43
CA GLU A 129 14.08 -17.38 7.88
C GLU A 129 13.30 -16.18 7.30
N LEU A 130 12.98 -16.23 6.01
CA LEU A 130 12.22 -15.16 5.32
C LEU A 130 10.80 -15.05 5.84
N ILE A 131 10.13 -16.16 6.13
CA ILE A 131 8.76 -16.19 6.68
C ILE A 131 8.74 -15.67 8.11
N GLU A 132 9.72 -16.01 8.93
CA GLU A 132 9.81 -15.54 10.31
C GLU A 132 10.13 -14.04 10.40
N SER A 133 10.82 -13.48 9.40
CA SER A 133 11.25 -12.08 9.40
C SER A 133 10.34 -11.12 8.62
N ASN A 134 9.35 -11.63 7.89
CA ASN A 134 8.46 -10.84 7.04
C ASN A 134 6.99 -11.24 7.20
N ASP A 135 6.09 -10.26 7.05
CA ASP A 135 4.64 -10.49 7.07
C ASP A 135 4.11 -11.07 5.75
N VAL A 136 4.78 -10.74 4.64
CA VAL A 136 4.40 -11.17 3.29
C VAL A 136 5.63 -11.66 2.53
N LEU A 137 5.50 -12.83 1.91
CA LEU A 137 6.51 -13.39 1.02
C LEU A 137 5.92 -13.58 -0.38
N LEU A 138 6.48 -12.89 -1.37
CA LEU A 138 6.15 -13.09 -2.78
C LEU A 138 7.21 -13.96 -3.44
N VAL A 139 6.82 -15.10 -3.98
CA VAL A 139 7.74 -16.07 -4.59
C VAL A 139 7.45 -16.21 -6.08
N SER A 140 8.49 -16.11 -6.90
CA SER A 140 8.45 -16.35 -8.36
C SER A 140 9.42 -17.45 -8.74
N GLY A 141 8.92 -18.50 -9.39
CA GLY A 141 9.66 -19.72 -9.73
C GLY A 141 9.37 -20.87 -8.75
N GLY A 142 9.72 -22.09 -9.15
CA GLY A 142 9.62 -23.28 -8.30
C GLY A 142 8.22 -23.71 -7.88
N ILE A 143 7.15 -23.20 -8.52
CA ILE A 143 5.73 -23.42 -8.14
C ILE A 143 4.94 -24.23 -9.17
N SER A 144 5.55 -24.66 -10.25
CA SER A 144 4.91 -25.46 -11.30
C SER A 144 4.98 -26.97 -10.98
N LYS A 145 4.81 -27.83 -11.99
CA LYS A 145 4.86 -29.30 -11.85
C LYS A 145 6.21 -29.90 -12.27
N GLY A 146 7.26 -29.11 -12.34
CA GLY A 146 8.61 -29.59 -12.69
C GLY A 146 9.23 -30.42 -11.57
N LYS A 147 10.18 -31.31 -11.92
CA LYS A 147 10.87 -32.17 -10.94
C LYS A 147 11.66 -31.41 -9.87
N LYS A 148 12.00 -30.14 -10.14
CA LYS A 148 12.73 -29.25 -9.23
C LYS A 148 11.84 -28.16 -8.58
N ASP A 149 10.52 -28.25 -8.74
CA ASP A 149 9.58 -27.31 -8.14
C ASP A 149 9.32 -27.68 -6.69
N PHE A 150 10.30 -27.39 -5.83
CA PHE A 150 10.26 -27.77 -4.41
C PHE A 150 9.41 -26.88 -3.53
N ILE A 151 9.05 -25.69 -3.97
CA ILE A 151 8.36 -24.68 -3.14
C ILE A 151 7.07 -25.22 -2.51
N PRO A 152 6.10 -25.79 -3.25
CA PRO A 152 4.84 -26.25 -2.63
C PRO A 152 5.09 -27.31 -1.54
N GLY A 153 5.95 -28.28 -1.82
CA GLY A 153 6.27 -29.34 -0.86
C GLY A 153 7.03 -28.83 0.36
N VAL A 154 7.92 -27.85 0.19
CA VAL A 154 8.64 -27.23 1.32
C VAL A 154 7.71 -26.39 2.17
N LEU A 155 6.79 -25.63 1.57
CA LEU A 155 5.81 -24.83 2.30
C LEU A 155 4.85 -25.72 3.12
N ASP A 156 4.42 -26.84 2.57
CA ASP A 156 3.62 -27.83 3.29
C ASP A 156 4.38 -28.44 4.48
N GLU A 157 5.66 -28.83 4.29
CA GLU A 157 6.51 -29.36 5.35
C GLU A 157 6.74 -28.41 6.52
N ILE A 158 6.74 -27.09 6.29
CA ILE A 158 6.88 -26.07 7.33
C ILE A 158 5.54 -25.63 7.91
N GLY A 159 4.44 -26.33 7.53
CA GLY A 159 3.10 -26.16 8.11
C GLY A 159 2.27 -25.03 7.51
N LEU A 160 2.63 -24.51 6.35
CA LEU A 160 1.82 -23.51 5.66
C LEU A 160 0.62 -24.17 4.97
N VAL A 161 -0.55 -23.54 5.11
CA VAL A 161 -1.81 -24.04 4.55
C VAL A 161 -2.11 -23.37 3.22
N CYS A 162 -2.20 -24.16 2.15
CA CYS A 162 -2.66 -23.67 0.85
C CYS A 162 -4.15 -23.28 0.94
N ARG A 163 -4.48 -22.02 0.73
CA ARG A 163 -5.86 -21.50 0.80
C ARG A 163 -6.58 -21.62 -0.54
N PHE A 164 -5.87 -21.46 -1.64
CA PHE A 164 -6.37 -21.67 -3.00
C PHE A 164 -5.21 -21.98 -3.95
N HIS A 165 -5.51 -22.62 -5.07
CA HIS A 165 -4.52 -22.97 -6.09
C HIS A 165 -5.02 -22.47 -7.45
N GLY A 166 -4.29 -21.52 -8.02
CA GLY A 166 -4.63 -20.89 -9.30
C GLY A 166 -5.67 -19.76 -9.17
N VAL A 167 -5.60 -18.85 -10.12
CA VAL A 167 -6.57 -17.76 -10.31
C VAL A 167 -7.06 -17.88 -11.76
N ALA A 168 -8.37 -17.83 -11.97
CA ALA A 168 -8.98 -17.87 -13.29
C ALA A 168 -8.88 -16.50 -14.00
#